data_872e4833689334f437f5d41db018477c
#
_entry.id   872e4833689334f437f5d41db018477c
#
_cell.length_a   1.000
_cell.length_b   1.000
_cell.length_c   1.000
_cell.angle_alpha   90.00
_cell.angle_beta   90.00
_cell.angle_gamma   90.00
#
_symmetry.space_group_name_H-M   'P 1'
#
loop_
_entity.id
_entity.type
_entity.pdbx_description
1 polymer ?
#
loop_
_entity_poly.entity_id
_entity_poly.type
_entity_poly.pdbx_seq_one_letter_code
_entity_poly.pdbx_strand_id
1 'polypeptide(L)'
;HKRPIVLTGSLRPSTSLSADGPCNLYNAVALASSPASAGKGVMVVMNDFILSADDVTKTHTLNTDAFSCPNLGPMGYMRDGKPVFFRESILRHTTNSEFDITNIKELPQVEILYSYAFSSAIGLRAFIDYGVKGIIIAGVCHGNYNREYAKEMERGYSAGVRFVRTSRIIRGGVDKAAEEFDL
;
A
#
# COMPACT_ATOMS: atom_id res chain seq x y z
N HIS A 1 13.85 -10.26 9.80
CA HIS A 1 14.34 -11.04 8.68
C HIS A 1 15.07 -10.13 7.69
N LYS A 2 16.37 -10.35 7.44
CA LYS A 2 17.21 -9.49 6.56
C LYS A 2 17.20 -9.90 5.09
N ARG A 3 16.55 -11.01 4.73
CA ARG A 3 16.48 -11.46 3.33
C ARG A 3 15.54 -10.54 2.55
N PRO A 4 15.88 -10.17 1.31
CA PRO A 4 15.00 -9.37 0.49
C PRO A 4 13.73 -10.15 0.15
N ILE A 5 12.61 -9.43 0.08
CA ILE A 5 11.35 -9.92 -0.48
C ILE A 5 11.09 -9.07 -1.71
N VAL A 6 10.97 -9.72 -2.86
CA VAL A 6 10.74 -9.04 -4.13
C VAL A 6 9.44 -9.54 -4.73
N LEU A 7 8.53 -8.62 -5.00
CA LEU A 7 7.28 -8.85 -5.68
C LEU A 7 7.40 -8.39 -7.14
N THR A 8 6.74 -9.09 -8.03
CA THR A 8 6.68 -8.73 -9.45
C THR A 8 5.39 -9.23 -10.09
N GLY A 9 5.16 -8.84 -11.32
CA GLY A 9 4.01 -9.24 -12.11
C GLY A 9 4.18 -8.85 -13.58
N SER A 10 3.09 -8.86 -14.32
CA SER A 10 3.06 -8.39 -15.71
C SER A 10 1.79 -7.62 -16.01
N LEU A 11 1.85 -6.68 -16.94
CA LEU A 11 0.71 -5.94 -17.45
C LEU A 11 0.20 -6.51 -18.77
N ARG A 12 1.08 -7.17 -19.53
CA ARG A 12 0.76 -7.77 -20.81
C ARG A 12 0.66 -9.29 -20.70
N PRO A 13 -0.31 -9.92 -21.35
CA PRO A 13 -0.37 -11.38 -21.48
C PRO A 13 0.92 -11.93 -22.09
N SER A 14 1.29 -13.15 -21.72
CA SER A 14 2.51 -13.80 -22.26
C SER A 14 2.51 -14.01 -23.77
N THR A 15 1.32 -14.00 -24.39
CA THR A 15 1.11 -14.10 -25.84
C THR A 15 1.21 -12.76 -26.57
N SER A 16 1.30 -11.65 -25.86
CA SER A 16 1.43 -10.33 -26.47
C SER A 16 2.80 -10.11 -27.05
N LEU A 17 2.86 -9.36 -28.14
CA LEU A 17 4.11 -8.78 -28.63
C LEU A 17 4.68 -7.86 -27.55
N SER A 18 5.96 -8.00 -27.22
CA SER A 18 6.61 -7.27 -26.11
C SER A 18 5.98 -7.54 -24.74
N ALA A 19 5.62 -8.81 -24.45
CA ALA A 19 5.20 -9.22 -23.10
C ALA A 19 6.29 -8.85 -22.06
N ASP A 20 5.87 -8.17 -20.99
CA ASP A 20 6.79 -7.64 -19.95
C ASP A 20 7.14 -8.68 -18.87
N GLY A 21 6.32 -9.73 -18.71
CA GLY A 21 6.46 -10.73 -17.66
C GLY A 21 7.84 -11.41 -17.58
N PRO A 22 8.40 -11.92 -18.69
CA PRO A 22 9.71 -12.60 -18.65
C PRO A 22 10.85 -11.69 -18.15
N CYS A 23 10.89 -10.44 -18.59
CA CYS A 23 11.90 -9.47 -18.13
C CYS A 23 11.69 -9.11 -16.66
N ASN A 24 10.45 -8.85 -16.25
CA ASN A 24 10.11 -8.56 -14.86
C ASN A 24 10.50 -9.71 -13.92
N LEU A 25 10.23 -10.96 -14.32
CA LEU A 25 10.59 -12.14 -13.54
C LEU A 25 12.10 -12.29 -13.43
N TYR A 26 12.85 -12.14 -14.54
CA TYR A 26 14.31 -12.15 -14.54
C TYR A 26 14.87 -11.10 -13.58
N ASN A 27 14.41 -9.88 -13.67
CA ASN A 27 14.81 -8.79 -12.80
C ASN A 27 14.47 -9.06 -11.32
N ALA A 28 13.32 -9.68 -11.04
CA ALA A 28 12.93 -10.02 -9.68
C ALA A 28 13.88 -11.05 -9.05
N VAL A 29 14.25 -12.08 -9.80
CA VAL A 29 15.21 -13.10 -9.33
C VAL A 29 16.59 -12.48 -9.15
N ALA A 30 17.06 -11.68 -10.11
CA ALA A 30 18.33 -10.99 -10.04
C ALA A 30 18.40 -10.02 -8.84
N LEU A 31 17.33 -9.24 -8.61
CA LEU A 31 17.22 -8.35 -7.46
C LEU A 31 17.23 -9.14 -6.14
N ALA A 32 16.43 -10.20 -6.03
CA ALA A 32 16.32 -11.01 -4.82
C ALA A 32 17.64 -11.72 -4.46
N SER A 33 18.42 -12.10 -5.46
CA SER A 33 19.73 -12.78 -5.26
C SER A 33 20.88 -11.81 -4.99
N SER A 34 20.69 -10.52 -5.23
CA SER A 34 21.75 -9.52 -5.05
C SER A 34 22.04 -9.24 -3.57
N PRO A 35 23.29 -9.30 -3.11
CA PRO A 35 23.67 -8.88 -1.76
C PRO A 35 23.30 -7.41 -1.45
N ALA A 36 23.27 -6.54 -2.47
CA ALA A 36 22.90 -5.15 -2.32
C ALA A 36 21.44 -4.95 -1.92
N SER A 37 20.58 -5.96 -2.08
CA SER A 37 19.16 -5.92 -1.72
C SER A 37 18.90 -6.29 -0.25
N ALA A 38 19.91 -6.80 0.46
CA ALA A 38 19.74 -7.21 1.84
C ALA A 38 19.40 -6.03 2.76
N GLY A 39 18.37 -6.20 3.58
CA GLY A 39 17.94 -5.19 4.55
C GLY A 39 17.16 -4.02 3.96
N LYS A 40 16.83 -4.02 2.66
CA LYS A 40 16.09 -2.93 2.00
C LYS A 40 14.55 -3.04 2.06
N GLY A 41 14.04 -3.99 2.85
CA GLY A 41 12.60 -4.18 3.00
C GLY A 41 11.98 -5.00 1.89
N VAL A 42 10.68 -4.80 1.70
CA VAL A 42 9.92 -5.39 0.60
C VAL A 42 9.99 -4.45 -0.60
N MET A 43 10.32 -5.01 -1.75
CA MET A 43 10.47 -4.27 -3.01
C MET A 43 9.54 -4.84 -4.07
N VAL A 44 9.10 -3.98 -4.96
CA VAL A 44 8.43 -4.37 -6.20
C VAL A 44 9.35 -4.04 -7.35
N VAL A 45 9.59 -4.98 -8.27
CA VAL A 45 10.33 -4.70 -9.50
C VAL A 45 9.45 -4.92 -10.71
N MET A 46 9.23 -3.85 -11.45
CA MET A 46 8.46 -3.85 -12.71
C MET A 46 9.00 -2.77 -13.64
N ASN A 47 9.00 -3.06 -14.93
CA ASN A 47 9.45 -2.11 -15.97
C ASN A 47 10.84 -1.52 -15.65
N ASP A 48 11.76 -2.39 -15.21
CA ASP A 48 13.12 -2.09 -14.77
C ASP A 48 13.25 -1.20 -13.52
N PHE A 49 12.17 -0.67 -12.95
CA PHE A 49 12.22 0.11 -11.73
C PHE A 49 12.16 -0.77 -10.48
N ILE A 50 12.95 -0.40 -9.46
CA ILE A 50 12.88 -0.95 -8.11
C ILE A 50 12.08 0.02 -7.26
N LEU A 51 10.90 -0.41 -6.84
CA LEU A 51 9.93 0.40 -6.11
C LEU A 51 9.85 -0.07 -4.65
N SER A 52 9.72 0.86 -3.71
CA SER A 52 9.58 0.50 -2.30
C SER A 52 8.13 0.20 -1.94
N ALA A 53 7.91 -0.79 -1.08
CA ALA A 53 6.57 -1.22 -0.69
C ALA A 53 5.78 -0.18 0.12
N ASP A 54 6.46 0.80 0.71
CA ASP A 54 5.85 1.89 1.48
C ASP A 54 5.22 3.00 0.62
N ASP A 55 5.53 3.05 -0.69
CA ASP A 55 5.01 4.10 -1.59
C ASP A 55 4.49 3.56 -2.93
N VAL A 56 4.73 2.27 -3.23
CA VAL A 56 4.31 1.71 -4.52
C VAL A 56 2.79 1.64 -4.64
N THR A 57 2.28 2.14 -5.76
CA THR A 57 0.87 2.03 -6.12
C THR A 57 0.68 1.89 -7.61
N LYS A 58 -0.47 1.36 -8.02
CA LYS A 58 -0.83 1.26 -9.44
C LYS A 58 -1.45 2.58 -9.90
N THR A 59 -0.76 3.30 -10.77
CA THR A 59 -1.13 4.62 -11.26
C THR A 59 -1.68 4.62 -12.70
N HIS A 60 -1.60 3.48 -13.37
CA HIS A 60 -2.14 3.29 -14.73
C HIS A 60 -2.74 1.90 -14.91
N THR A 61 -3.79 1.79 -15.70
CA THR A 61 -4.52 0.52 -15.87
C THR A 61 -3.85 -0.47 -16.82
N LEU A 62 -3.10 0.01 -17.82
CA LEU A 62 -2.64 -0.79 -18.97
C LEU A 62 -1.14 -0.73 -19.25
N ASN A 63 -0.48 0.39 -19.04
CA ASN A 63 0.93 0.58 -19.41
C ASN A 63 1.85 -0.32 -18.57
N THR A 64 2.99 -0.72 -19.12
CA THR A 64 3.99 -1.51 -18.39
C THR A 64 4.63 -0.76 -17.24
N ASP A 65 4.65 0.58 -17.28
CA ASP A 65 5.08 1.48 -16.21
C ASP A 65 3.94 1.82 -15.22
N ALA A 66 2.91 0.95 -15.16
CA ALA A 66 1.71 1.21 -14.36
C ALA A 66 1.95 1.33 -12.86
N PHE A 67 3.03 0.78 -12.34
CA PHE A 67 3.39 0.89 -10.93
C PHE A 67 4.45 1.98 -10.72
N SER A 68 4.22 2.84 -9.76
CA SER A 68 5.14 3.91 -9.40
C SER A 68 5.15 4.19 -7.90
N CYS A 69 6.12 4.95 -7.44
CA CYS A 69 6.21 5.51 -6.10
C CYS A 69 5.93 7.02 -6.20
N PRO A 70 4.67 7.46 -6.09
CA PRO A 70 4.28 8.82 -6.45
C PRO A 70 4.77 9.90 -5.50
N ASN A 71 5.08 9.56 -4.25
CA ASN A 71 5.57 10.52 -3.26
C ASN A 71 7.10 10.60 -3.23
N LEU A 72 7.79 9.46 -3.32
CA LEU A 72 9.20 9.35 -3.06
C LEU A 72 10.04 8.99 -4.31
N GLY A 73 9.39 8.54 -5.38
CA GLY A 73 10.05 7.99 -6.56
C GLY A 73 10.61 6.58 -6.34
N PRO A 74 11.21 5.94 -7.36
CA PRO A 74 11.77 4.61 -7.24
C PRO A 74 13.00 4.57 -6.33
N MET A 75 13.28 3.42 -5.73
CA MET A 75 14.52 3.18 -4.98
C MET A 75 15.74 3.08 -5.88
N GLY A 76 15.53 2.66 -7.11
CA GLY A 76 16.56 2.40 -8.08
C GLY A 76 16.00 1.78 -9.35
N TYR A 77 16.88 1.20 -10.14
CA TYR A 77 16.50 0.49 -11.36
C TYR A 77 17.39 -0.74 -11.57
N MET A 78 16.92 -1.66 -12.39
CA MET A 78 17.70 -2.80 -12.88
C MET A 78 18.44 -2.41 -14.16
N ARG A 79 19.73 -2.74 -14.22
CA ARG A 79 20.54 -2.55 -15.40
C ARG A 79 21.39 -3.80 -15.64
N ASP A 80 21.22 -4.43 -16.78
CA ASP A 80 21.94 -5.65 -17.15
C ASP A 80 21.90 -6.74 -16.04
N GLY A 81 20.71 -6.95 -15.44
CA GLY A 81 20.51 -7.90 -14.35
C GLY A 81 21.13 -7.50 -13.01
N LYS A 82 21.54 -6.24 -12.86
CA LYS A 82 22.13 -5.72 -11.61
C LYS A 82 21.30 -4.56 -11.07
N PRO A 83 21.01 -4.55 -9.75
CA PRO A 83 20.33 -3.42 -9.13
C PRO A 83 21.28 -2.22 -8.98
N VAL A 84 20.79 -1.05 -9.33
CA VAL A 84 21.41 0.26 -9.09
C VAL A 84 20.51 1.03 -8.17
N PHE A 85 20.85 1.09 -6.89
CA PHE A 85 20.11 1.85 -5.88
C PHE A 85 20.64 3.27 -5.77
N PHE A 86 19.76 4.24 -5.59
CA PHE A 86 20.09 5.64 -5.32
C PHE A 86 19.37 6.22 -4.11
N ARG A 87 18.43 5.47 -3.52
CA ARG A 87 17.82 5.77 -2.22
C ARG A 87 17.36 4.50 -1.51
N GLU A 88 17.00 4.63 -0.25
CA GLU A 88 16.35 3.59 0.55
C GLU A 88 15.28 4.21 1.46
N SER A 89 14.35 3.40 1.97
CA SER A 89 13.37 3.85 2.94
C SER A 89 14.04 4.16 4.27
N ILE A 90 13.72 5.32 4.84
CA ILE A 90 14.12 5.71 6.19
C ILE A 90 13.11 5.29 7.25
N LEU A 91 11.95 4.77 6.84
CA LEU A 91 10.94 4.26 7.75
C LEU A 91 11.42 2.96 8.40
N ARG A 92 10.91 2.68 9.61
CA ARG A 92 11.22 1.42 10.30
C ARG A 92 10.61 0.25 9.53
N HIS A 93 11.43 -0.70 9.13
CA HIS A 93 11.02 -1.88 8.40
C HIS A 93 11.88 -3.10 8.75
N THR A 94 11.58 -4.26 8.22
CA THR A 94 12.27 -5.54 8.40
C THR A 94 12.49 -5.88 9.89
N THR A 95 13.72 -5.92 10.36
CA THR A 95 14.07 -6.25 11.76
C THR A 95 13.80 -5.12 12.74
N ASN A 96 13.56 -3.90 12.26
CA ASN A 96 13.29 -2.71 13.06
C ASN A 96 11.79 -2.34 13.07
N SER A 97 10.94 -3.16 12.43
CA SER A 97 9.49 -2.98 12.45
C SER A 97 8.96 -3.16 13.87
N GLU A 98 7.96 -2.35 14.23
CA GLU A 98 7.18 -2.53 15.46
C GLU A 98 6.13 -3.65 15.34
N PHE A 99 5.86 -4.13 14.14
CA PHE A 99 4.88 -5.19 13.89
C PHE A 99 5.58 -6.55 13.92
N ASP A 100 5.32 -7.32 14.98
CA ASP A 100 5.76 -8.72 15.08
C ASP A 100 4.57 -9.65 14.77
N ILE A 101 4.66 -10.34 13.64
CA ILE A 101 3.64 -11.29 13.19
C ILE A 101 4.03 -12.75 13.45
N THR A 102 5.10 -13.01 14.17
CA THR A 102 5.67 -14.37 14.36
C THR A 102 4.68 -15.34 14.96
N ASN A 103 3.83 -14.88 15.89
CA ASN A 103 2.84 -15.69 16.59
C ASN A 103 1.40 -15.47 16.09
N ILE A 104 1.20 -14.65 15.05
CA ILE A 104 -0.12 -14.38 14.49
C ILE A 104 -0.46 -15.48 13.48
N LYS A 105 -1.49 -16.28 13.82
CA LYS A 105 -1.99 -17.35 12.96
C LYS A 105 -2.99 -16.86 11.93
N GLU A 106 -3.79 -15.86 12.29
CA GLU A 106 -4.84 -15.29 11.45
C GLU A 106 -4.88 -13.77 11.67
N LEU A 107 -4.99 -13.03 10.57
CA LEU A 107 -5.15 -11.57 10.63
C LEU A 107 -6.62 -11.22 10.87
N PRO A 108 -6.90 -10.14 11.63
CA PRO A 108 -8.26 -9.66 11.78
C PRO A 108 -8.83 -9.18 10.45
N GLN A 109 -10.14 -9.35 10.27
CA GLN A 109 -10.81 -8.79 9.11
C GLN A 109 -10.85 -7.27 9.21
N VAL A 110 -10.31 -6.61 8.19
CA VAL A 110 -10.26 -5.15 8.04
C VAL A 110 -10.80 -4.79 6.67
N GLU A 111 -11.71 -3.83 6.62
CA GLU A 111 -12.36 -3.38 5.39
C GLU A 111 -11.97 -1.94 5.05
N ILE A 112 -12.09 -1.56 3.79
CA ILE A 112 -11.81 -0.21 3.31
C ILE A 112 -13.08 0.40 2.74
N LEU A 113 -13.43 1.61 3.19
CA LEU A 113 -14.55 2.39 2.68
C LEU A 113 -14.08 3.73 2.13
N TYR A 114 -14.53 4.04 0.91
CA TYR A 114 -14.31 5.34 0.30
C TYR A 114 -15.38 6.33 0.76
N SER A 115 -14.95 7.52 1.18
CA SER A 115 -15.85 8.67 1.38
C SER A 115 -15.82 9.57 0.16
N TYR A 116 -16.99 10.09 -0.21
CA TYR A 116 -17.22 11.03 -1.30
C TYR A 116 -18.44 11.90 -1.00
N ALA A 117 -18.68 12.93 -1.81
CA ALA A 117 -19.86 13.78 -1.64
C ALA A 117 -21.14 12.94 -1.68
N PHE A 118 -21.98 13.09 -0.66
CA PHE A 118 -23.22 12.32 -0.46
C PHE A 118 -23.02 10.79 -0.28
N SER A 119 -21.83 10.33 0.09
CA SER A 119 -21.65 8.93 0.43
C SER A 119 -22.53 8.54 1.62
N SER A 120 -23.26 7.43 1.47
CA SER A 120 -24.11 6.88 2.54
C SER A 120 -23.29 6.05 3.52
N ALA A 121 -23.62 6.09 4.81
CA ALA A 121 -23.03 5.25 5.83
C ALA A 121 -23.57 3.80 5.83
N ILE A 122 -24.35 3.38 4.84
CA ILE A 122 -24.89 2.00 4.75
C ILE A 122 -23.80 0.95 4.77
N GLY A 123 -22.74 1.14 3.97
CA GLY A 123 -21.61 0.20 3.94
C GLY A 123 -20.89 0.13 5.28
N LEU A 124 -20.71 1.28 5.93
CA LEU A 124 -20.09 1.37 7.25
C LEU A 124 -20.91 0.61 8.31
N ARG A 125 -22.24 0.81 8.33
CA ARG A 125 -23.16 0.05 9.19
C ARG A 125 -23.05 -1.44 8.95
N ALA A 126 -23.11 -1.86 7.70
CA ALA A 126 -23.05 -3.26 7.34
C ALA A 126 -21.75 -3.94 7.84
N PHE A 127 -20.60 -3.30 7.71
CA PHE A 127 -19.34 -3.84 8.21
C PHE A 127 -19.29 -3.91 9.75
N ILE A 128 -19.79 -2.87 10.43
CA ILE A 128 -19.86 -2.87 11.89
C ILE A 128 -20.78 -4.01 12.37
N ASP A 129 -21.96 -4.15 11.78
CA ASP A 129 -22.95 -5.17 12.12
C ASP A 129 -22.47 -6.59 11.78
N TYR A 130 -21.66 -6.74 10.75
CA TYR A 130 -20.97 -8.00 10.40
C TYR A 130 -19.89 -8.39 11.45
N GLY A 131 -19.36 -7.41 12.17
CA GLY A 131 -18.39 -7.64 13.23
C GLY A 131 -16.93 -7.61 12.80
N VAL A 132 -16.60 -6.84 11.76
CA VAL A 132 -15.20 -6.60 11.36
C VAL A 132 -14.40 -5.95 12.50
N LYS A 133 -13.11 -6.18 12.53
CA LYS A 133 -12.25 -5.69 13.62
C LYS A 133 -11.65 -4.31 13.34
N GLY A 134 -11.61 -3.93 12.07
CA GLY A 134 -11.11 -2.62 11.67
C GLY A 134 -11.76 -2.13 10.39
N ILE A 135 -11.84 -0.81 10.24
CA ILE A 135 -12.30 -0.16 9.02
C ILE A 135 -11.36 1.01 8.70
N ILE A 136 -10.89 1.03 7.47
CA ILE A 136 -10.09 2.13 6.93
C ILE A 136 -11.02 3.04 6.15
N ILE A 137 -11.11 4.31 6.53
CA ILE A 137 -11.88 5.33 5.82
C ILE A 137 -10.95 6.05 4.85
N ALA A 138 -11.08 5.78 3.56
CA ALA A 138 -10.39 6.49 2.49
C ALA A 138 -11.17 7.76 2.14
N GLY A 139 -10.90 8.84 2.85
CA GLY A 139 -11.61 10.09 2.76
C GLY A 139 -11.17 11.00 1.62
N VAL A 140 -11.84 12.12 1.45
CA VAL A 140 -11.46 13.19 0.51
C VAL A 140 -10.37 14.07 1.14
N CYS A 141 -9.57 14.75 0.33
CA CYS A 141 -8.50 15.64 0.80
C CYS A 141 -7.62 14.98 1.88
N HIS A 142 -7.58 15.52 3.09
CA HIS A 142 -6.85 15.01 4.25
C HIS A 142 -7.55 13.83 4.96
N GLY A 143 -8.35 13.06 4.25
CA GLY A 143 -9.09 11.93 4.83
C GLY A 143 -10.45 12.30 5.39
N ASN A 144 -11.06 13.39 4.89
CA ASN A 144 -12.33 13.89 5.40
C ASN A 144 -13.51 12.97 5.03
N TYR A 145 -14.47 12.93 5.90
CA TYR A 145 -15.71 12.17 5.76
C TYR A 145 -16.90 12.99 6.27
N ASN A 146 -18.11 12.56 5.96
CA ASN A 146 -19.33 13.29 6.32
C ASN A 146 -19.80 12.94 7.74
N ARG A 147 -20.80 13.73 8.24
CA ARG A 147 -21.35 13.58 9.60
C ARG A 147 -22.04 12.21 9.85
N GLU A 148 -22.58 11.57 8.80
CA GLU A 148 -23.17 10.24 8.95
C GLU A 148 -22.10 9.20 9.24
N TYR A 149 -20.94 9.30 8.57
CA TYR A 149 -19.77 8.46 8.87
C TYR A 149 -19.31 8.68 10.31
N ALA A 150 -19.17 9.93 10.77
CA ALA A 150 -18.75 10.22 12.14
C ALA A 150 -19.64 9.51 13.18
N LYS A 151 -20.96 9.63 13.06
CA LYS A 151 -21.93 8.98 13.97
C LYS A 151 -21.79 7.46 14.00
N GLU A 152 -21.65 6.85 12.81
CA GLU A 152 -21.49 5.38 12.73
C GLU A 152 -20.12 4.92 13.22
N MET A 153 -19.07 5.72 13.04
CA MET A 153 -17.75 5.42 13.60
C MET A 153 -17.78 5.44 15.13
N GLU A 154 -18.46 6.40 15.77
CA GLU A 154 -18.66 6.41 17.22
C GLU A 154 -19.36 5.14 17.71
N ARG A 155 -20.43 4.72 17.00
CA ARG A 155 -21.14 3.46 17.29
C ARG A 155 -20.20 2.25 17.15
N GLY A 156 -19.47 2.17 16.05
CA GLY A 156 -18.52 1.08 15.77
C GLY A 156 -17.36 1.05 16.77
N TYR A 157 -16.80 2.20 17.14
CA TYR A 157 -15.76 2.30 18.15
C TYR A 157 -16.23 1.77 19.51
N SER A 158 -17.44 2.12 19.92
CA SER A 158 -18.08 1.60 21.13
C SER A 158 -18.31 0.08 21.07
N ALA A 159 -18.52 -0.47 19.87
CA ALA A 159 -18.61 -1.91 19.62
C ALA A 159 -17.24 -2.63 19.50
N GLY A 160 -16.13 -1.90 19.65
CA GLY A 160 -14.76 -2.44 19.60
C GLY A 160 -14.11 -2.46 18.22
N VAL A 161 -14.73 -1.86 17.20
CA VAL A 161 -14.12 -1.71 15.86
C VAL A 161 -13.06 -0.62 15.90
N ARG A 162 -11.91 -0.85 15.28
CA ARG A 162 -10.86 0.15 15.14
C ARG A 162 -10.98 0.87 13.81
N PHE A 163 -10.78 2.18 13.82
CA PHE A 163 -10.84 3.01 12.64
C PHE A 163 -9.49 3.63 12.32
N VAL A 164 -9.15 3.64 11.03
CA VAL A 164 -7.97 4.34 10.50
C VAL A 164 -8.44 5.31 9.43
N ARG A 165 -8.10 6.58 9.59
CA ARG A 165 -8.35 7.61 8.60
C ARG A 165 -7.19 7.66 7.61
N THR A 166 -7.50 7.61 6.32
CA THR A 166 -6.54 7.79 5.22
C THR A 166 -7.18 8.63 4.11
N SER A 167 -6.39 9.01 3.14
CA SER A 167 -6.89 9.72 1.97
C SER A 167 -7.03 8.79 0.77
N ARG A 168 -8.03 9.03 -0.07
CA ARG A 168 -8.12 8.43 -1.41
C ARG A 168 -7.24 9.12 -2.44
N ILE A 169 -6.57 10.19 -2.05
CA ILE A 169 -5.64 10.92 -2.90
C ILE A 169 -4.27 10.21 -2.85
N ILE A 170 -3.70 9.99 -4.02
CA ILE A 170 -2.47 9.20 -4.20
C ILE A 170 -1.24 9.86 -3.56
N ARG A 171 -1.20 11.18 -3.50
CA ARG A 171 -0.06 11.95 -2.99
C ARG A 171 -0.42 12.75 -1.76
N GLY A 172 0.58 12.96 -0.91
CA GLY A 172 0.42 13.69 0.34
C GLY A 172 0.07 12.77 1.51
N GLY A 173 -0.29 13.36 2.63
CA GLY A 173 -0.61 12.67 3.87
C GLY A 173 -1.92 13.14 4.49
N VAL A 174 -2.24 12.59 5.64
CA VAL A 174 -3.36 13.01 6.48
C VAL A 174 -2.79 13.72 7.69
N ASP A 175 -3.11 15.01 7.85
CA ASP A 175 -2.74 15.81 9.02
C ASP A 175 -3.78 15.72 10.13
N LYS A 176 -3.31 15.71 11.38
CA LYS A 176 -4.19 15.68 12.55
C LYS A 176 -4.96 16.99 12.77
N ALA A 177 -4.42 18.11 12.28
CA ALA A 177 -4.91 19.45 12.57
C ALA A 177 -5.78 20.06 11.46
N ALA A 178 -6.11 19.30 10.41
CA ALA A 178 -6.66 19.91 9.21
C ALA A 178 -8.15 20.34 9.32
N GLU A 179 -8.96 19.78 10.23
CA GLU A 179 -10.37 20.15 10.41
C GLU A 179 -10.95 19.72 11.77
N GLU A 180 -12.03 20.40 12.22
CA GLU A 180 -12.76 20.24 13.51
C GLU A 180 -13.45 18.88 13.75
N PHE A 181 -13.18 17.86 12.97
CA PHE A 181 -13.83 16.55 13.05
C PHE A 181 -12.91 15.41 13.48
N ASP A 182 -11.79 15.72 14.12
CA ASP A 182 -10.99 14.69 14.79
C ASP A 182 -11.71 14.24 16.06
N LEU A 183 -12.29 13.05 16.01
CA LEU A 183 -12.85 12.33 17.17
C LEU A 183 -11.75 11.75 18.04
#